data_d43e66f222f7943ffe5a4431c5fae299
#
_entry.id   d43e66f222f7943ffe5a4431c5fae299
#
_cell.length_a   1.000
_cell.length_b   1.000
_cell.length_c   1.000
_cell.angle_alpha   90.00
_cell.angle_beta   90.00
_cell.angle_gamma   90.00
#
_symmetry.space_group_name_H-M   'P 1'
#
loop_
_entity.id
_entity.type
_entity.pdbx_description
1 polymer ?
#
loop_
_entity_poly.entity_id
_entity_poly.type
_entity_poly.pdbx_seq_one_letter_code
_entity_poly.pdbx_strand_id
1 'polypeptide(L)'
;MLTKAEGRASLLHILKKLRQLQKSAAYQEAESQCGNDMLKRVQLIYPLVIRAEMNAVTDYGFTASFAGLSKYMHEIYALSGEDKEVERLMSEVRSMIFPELPLPDATAALPL
;
A
#
# COMPACT_ATOMS: atom_id res chain seq x y z
N MET A 1 -4.32 -10.54 -17.43
CA MET A 1 -5.16 -9.55 -16.73
C MET A 1 -5.79 -10.17 -15.50
N LEU A 2 -5.79 -9.46 -14.40
CA LEU A 2 -6.36 -9.98 -13.16
C LEU A 2 -7.88 -10.09 -13.24
N THR A 3 -8.41 -11.20 -12.74
CA THR A 3 -9.84 -11.30 -12.49
C THR A 3 -10.20 -10.56 -11.19
N LYS A 4 -11.50 -10.33 -10.95
CA LYS A 4 -11.94 -9.73 -9.69
C LYS A 4 -11.53 -10.58 -8.50
N ALA A 5 -11.65 -11.92 -8.61
CA ALA A 5 -11.25 -12.83 -7.54
C ALA A 5 -9.74 -12.75 -7.27
N GLU A 6 -8.93 -12.71 -8.32
CA GLU A 6 -7.49 -12.56 -8.19
C GLU A 6 -7.11 -11.18 -7.61
N GLY A 7 -7.83 -10.13 -8.02
CA GLY A 7 -7.63 -8.80 -7.48
C GLY A 7 -7.86 -8.76 -5.98
N ARG A 8 -8.96 -9.34 -5.51
CA ARG A 8 -9.25 -9.42 -4.08
C ARG A 8 -8.20 -10.25 -3.34
N ALA A 9 -7.86 -11.42 -3.87
CA ALA A 9 -6.88 -12.30 -3.26
C ALA A 9 -5.51 -11.65 -3.15
N SER A 10 -5.08 -10.95 -4.22
CA SER A 10 -3.78 -10.28 -4.23
C SER A 10 -3.72 -9.15 -3.21
N LEU A 11 -4.78 -8.37 -3.07
CA LEU A 11 -4.84 -7.29 -2.09
C LEU A 11 -4.83 -7.82 -0.66
N LEU A 12 -5.55 -8.92 -0.40
CA LEU A 12 -5.51 -9.58 0.90
C LEU A 12 -4.11 -10.10 1.21
N HIS A 13 -3.42 -10.62 0.20
CA HIS A 13 -2.03 -11.08 0.34
C HIS A 13 -1.11 -9.91 0.69
N ILE A 14 -1.26 -8.79 -0.01
CA ILE A 14 -0.48 -7.57 0.30
C ILE A 14 -0.76 -7.11 1.73
N LEU A 15 -2.02 -7.06 2.14
CA LEU A 15 -2.37 -6.68 3.51
C LEU A 15 -1.71 -7.57 4.54
N LYS A 16 -1.71 -8.87 4.30
CA LYS A 16 -1.06 -9.83 5.19
C LYS A 16 0.45 -9.57 5.28
N LYS A 17 1.09 -9.33 4.14
CA LYS A 17 2.52 -9.02 4.10
C LYS A 17 2.84 -7.72 4.82
N LEU A 18 2.01 -6.70 4.65
CA LEU A 18 2.22 -5.42 5.31
C LEU A 18 2.03 -5.53 6.83
N ARG A 19 1.05 -6.32 7.28
CA ARG A 19 0.87 -6.57 8.71
C ARG A 19 2.08 -7.29 9.31
N GLN A 20 2.63 -8.25 8.60
CA GLN A 20 3.86 -8.93 9.02
C GLN A 20 5.03 -7.97 9.05
N LEU A 21 5.14 -7.11 8.04
CA LEU A 21 6.19 -6.10 7.96
C LEU A 21 6.14 -5.16 9.16
N GLN A 22 4.94 -4.71 9.54
CA GLN A 22 4.77 -3.80 10.68
C GLN A 22 5.25 -4.40 12.00
N LYS A 23 5.29 -5.72 12.11
CA LYS A 23 5.78 -6.42 13.29
C LYS A 23 7.28 -6.68 13.24
N SER A 24 7.93 -6.41 12.12
CA SER A 24 9.37 -6.66 11.97
C SER A 24 10.18 -5.61 12.72
N ALA A 25 11.38 -6.01 13.16
CA ALA A 25 12.29 -5.11 13.85
C ALA A 25 12.71 -3.94 12.95
N ALA A 26 12.96 -4.23 11.67
CA ALA A 26 13.37 -3.20 10.71
C ALA A 26 12.30 -2.12 10.55
N TYR A 27 11.03 -2.52 10.45
CA TYR A 27 9.93 -1.57 10.33
C TYR A 27 9.77 -0.73 11.60
N GLN A 28 9.80 -1.38 12.75
CA GLN A 28 9.61 -0.68 14.03
C GLN A 28 10.73 0.31 14.29
N GLU A 29 11.96 -0.04 13.93
CA GLU A 29 13.07 0.89 14.05
C GLU A 29 12.90 2.09 13.13
N ALA A 30 12.52 1.85 11.88
CA ALA A 30 12.26 2.93 10.93
C ALA A 30 11.12 3.81 11.41
N GLU A 31 10.05 3.23 11.92
CA GLU A 31 8.90 3.95 12.47
C GLU A 31 9.31 4.86 13.63
N SER A 32 10.16 4.36 14.53
CA SER A 32 10.63 5.14 15.67
C SER A 32 11.47 6.34 15.25
N GLN A 33 12.16 6.24 14.12
CA GLN A 33 12.97 7.34 13.59
C GLN A 33 12.13 8.37 12.84
N CYS A 34 11.01 7.94 12.28
CA CYS A 34 10.18 8.82 11.45
C CYS A 34 9.22 9.70 12.24
N GLY A 35 8.58 9.13 13.26
CA GLY A 35 7.49 9.80 13.95
C GLY A 35 6.45 10.28 12.94
N ASN A 36 6.13 11.56 12.98
CA ASN A 36 5.17 12.17 12.06
C ASN A 36 5.82 12.89 10.88
N ASP A 37 7.14 12.73 10.71
CA ASP A 37 7.85 13.36 9.62
C ASP A 37 7.61 12.59 8.32
N MET A 38 6.81 13.14 7.44
CA MET A 38 6.41 12.49 6.20
C MET A 38 7.60 12.23 5.27
N LEU A 39 8.56 13.14 5.23
CA LEU A 39 9.75 12.96 4.40
C LEU A 39 10.57 11.77 4.87
N LYS A 40 10.76 11.62 6.17
CA LYS A 40 11.47 10.47 6.72
C LYS A 40 10.72 9.17 6.46
N ARG A 41 9.38 9.20 6.51
CA ARG A 41 8.57 8.01 6.19
C ARG A 41 8.79 7.58 4.75
N VAL A 42 8.83 8.51 3.82
CA VAL A 42 9.11 8.21 2.41
C VAL A 42 10.51 7.61 2.25
N GLN A 43 11.47 8.07 3.01
CA GLN A 43 12.85 7.58 2.91
C GLN A 43 13.09 6.25 3.60
N LEU A 44 12.43 5.98 4.73
CA LEU A 44 12.72 4.84 5.58
C LEU A 44 11.64 3.75 5.56
N ILE A 45 10.38 4.14 5.50
CA ILE A 45 9.26 3.19 5.53
C ILE A 45 8.87 2.75 4.13
N TYR A 46 8.75 3.68 3.20
CA TYR A 46 8.24 3.42 1.86
C TYR A 46 9.04 2.33 1.12
N PRO A 47 10.39 2.31 1.17
CA PRO A 47 11.14 1.24 0.51
C PRO A 47 10.82 -0.15 1.07
N LEU A 48 10.56 -0.26 2.36
CA LEU A 48 10.19 -1.54 2.97
C LEU A 48 8.82 -2.01 2.47
N VAL A 49 7.87 -1.09 2.39
CA VAL A 49 6.52 -1.37 1.89
C VAL A 49 6.57 -1.80 0.43
N ILE A 50 7.29 -1.07 -0.41
CA ILE A 50 7.39 -1.37 -1.84
C ILE A 50 7.99 -2.75 -2.05
N ARG A 51 9.02 -3.10 -1.29
CA ARG A 51 9.63 -4.44 -1.39
C ARG A 51 8.64 -5.53 -1.04
N ALA A 52 7.86 -5.32 0.03
CA ALA A 52 6.83 -6.29 0.43
C ALA A 52 5.77 -6.45 -0.64
N GLU A 53 5.32 -5.34 -1.24
CA GLU A 53 4.34 -5.37 -2.32
C GLU A 53 4.89 -6.07 -3.56
N MET A 54 6.13 -5.78 -3.94
CA MET A 54 6.77 -6.43 -5.08
C MET A 54 6.83 -7.94 -4.90
N ASN A 55 7.15 -8.40 -3.70
CA ASN A 55 7.20 -9.83 -3.41
C ASN A 55 5.82 -10.47 -3.46
N ALA A 56 4.81 -9.78 -2.97
CA ALA A 56 3.45 -10.31 -2.94
C ALA A 56 2.87 -10.48 -4.35
N VAL A 57 3.12 -9.54 -5.26
CA VAL A 57 2.53 -9.59 -6.59
C VAL A 57 3.13 -10.65 -7.49
N THR A 58 4.29 -11.22 -7.14
CA THR A 58 4.89 -12.31 -7.92
C THR A 58 4.00 -13.53 -7.99
N ASP A 59 3.21 -13.79 -6.97
CA ASP A 59 2.29 -14.93 -6.94
C ASP A 59 1.14 -14.77 -7.95
N TYR A 60 0.98 -13.59 -8.52
CA TYR A 60 -0.10 -13.28 -9.44
C TYR A 60 0.40 -12.95 -10.84
N GLY A 61 1.65 -13.34 -11.15
CA GLY A 61 2.19 -13.23 -12.49
C GLY A 61 2.89 -11.91 -12.82
N PHE A 62 3.20 -11.11 -11.80
CA PHE A 62 3.91 -9.84 -11.99
C PHE A 62 5.36 -10.00 -11.55
N THR A 63 6.28 -9.30 -12.24
CA THR A 63 7.69 -9.35 -11.85
C THR A 63 7.93 -8.57 -10.57
N ALA A 64 8.91 -8.99 -9.78
CA ALA A 64 9.31 -8.29 -8.57
C ALA A 64 10.19 -7.09 -8.94
N SER A 65 9.56 -6.06 -9.50
CA SER A 65 10.23 -4.87 -10.00
C SER A 65 9.26 -3.70 -9.93
N PHE A 66 9.78 -2.49 -10.10
CA PHE A 66 8.90 -1.30 -10.20
C PHE A 66 7.95 -1.42 -11.39
N ALA A 67 8.44 -1.93 -12.52
CA ALA A 67 7.60 -2.12 -13.70
C ALA A 67 6.48 -3.13 -13.44
N GLY A 68 6.80 -4.24 -12.76
CA GLY A 68 5.81 -5.25 -12.40
C GLY A 68 4.78 -4.72 -11.42
N LEU A 69 5.22 -3.99 -10.40
CA LEU A 69 4.32 -3.39 -9.43
C LEU A 69 3.44 -2.31 -10.07
N SER A 70 3.99 -1.50 -10.94
CA SER A 70 3.24 -0.47 -11.67
C SER A 70 2.15 -1.11 -12.52
N LYS A 71 2.46 -2.18 -13.22
CA LYS A 71 1.49 -2.92 -14.03
C LYS A 71 0.38 -3.49 -13.16
N TYR A 72 0.74 -4.08 -12.02
CA TYR A 72 -0.21 -4.60 -11.05
C TYR A 72 -1.16 -3.50 -10.57
N MET A 73 -0.60 -2.37 -10.15
CA MET A 73 -1.40 -1.24 -9.64
C MET A 73 -2.36 -0.72 -10.69
N HIS A 74 -1.92 -0.70 -11.94
CA HIS A 74 -2.77 -0.27 -13.06
C HIS A 74 -3.97 -1.19 -13.22
N GLU A 75 -3.76 -2.51 -13.17
CA GLU A 75 -4.84 -3.50 -13.30
C GLU A 75 -5.78 -3.45 -12.08
N ILE A 76 -5.22 -3.32 -10.88
CA ILE A 76 -6.02 -3.20 -9.65
C ILE A 76 -6.89 -1.94 -9.68
N TYR A 77 -6.32 -0.84 -10.14
CA TYR A 77 -7.06 0.42 -10.22
C TYR A 77 -8.25 0.28 -11.18
N ALA A 78 -8.05 -0.39 -12.31
CA ALA A 78 -9.13 -0.65 -13.25
C ALA A 78 -10.24 -1.51 -12.62
N LEU A 79 -9.85 -2.55 -11.86
CA LEU A 79 -10.82 -3.41 -11.17
C LEU A 79 -11.58 -2.67 -10.08
N SER A 80 -10.95 -1.72 -9.40
CA SER A 80 -11.59 -0.96 -8.33
C SER A 80 -12.80 -0.16 -8.83
N GLY A 81 -12.79 0.22 -10.09
CA GLY A 81 -13.94 0.89 -10.69
C GLY A 81 -15.14 -0.02 -10.91
N GLU A 82 -14.94 -1.33 -10.89
CA GLU A 82 -15.96 -2.33 -11.15
C GLU A 82 -16.35 -3.19 -9.94
N ASP A 83 -15.51 -3.17 -8.90
CA ASP A 83 -15.69 -4.04 -7.73
C ASP A 83 -15.43 -3.25 -6.45
N LYS A 84 -16.48 -3.06 -5.66
CA LYS A 84 -16.40 -2.28 -4.42
C LYS A 84 -15.50 -2.91 -3.38
N GLU A 85 -15.40 -4.24 -3.36
CA GLU A 85 -14.52 -4.94 -2.43
C GLU A 85 -13.05 -4.68 -2.77
N VAL A 86 -12.71 -4.67 -4.06
CA VAL A 86 -11.36 -4.31 -4.50
C VAL A 86 -11.05 -2.86 -4.09
N GLU A 87 -11.98 -1.95 -4.28
CA GLU A 87 -11.83 -0.56 -3.88
C GLU A 87 -11.60 -0.44 -2.36
N ARG A 88 -12.39 -1.16 -1.57
CA ARG A 88 -12.24 -1.16 -0.11
C ARG A 88 -10.87 -1.68 0.32
N LEU A 89 -10.44 -2.79 -0.28
CA LEU A 89 -9.14 -3.38 0.03
C LEU A 89 -7.97 -2.48 -0.38
N MET A 90 -8.09 -1.80 -1.51
CA MET A 90 -7.10 -0.79 -1.92
C MET A 90 -7.00 0.33 -0.90
N SER A 91 -8.13 0.79 -0.38
CA SER A 91 -8.15 1.83 0.64
C SER A 91 -7.48 1.36 1.93
N GLU A 92 -7.68 0.10 2.32
CA GLU A 92 -7.00 -0.48 3.48
C GLU A 92 -5.49 -0.51 3.28
N VAL A 93 -5.02 -0.96 2.12
CA VAL A 93 -3.59 -0.97 1.82
C VAL A 93 -3.02 0.44 1.93
N ARG A 94 -3.71 1.40 1.32
CA ARG A 94 -3.26 2.80 1.34
C ARG A 94 -3.17 3.36 2.77
N SER A 95 -4.14 3.03 3.62
CA SER A 95 -4.15 3.51 4.99
C SER A 95 -3.00 2.94 5.83
N MET A 96 -2.51 1.76 5.48
CA MET A 96 -1.36 1.18 6.15
C MET A 96 -0.05 1.85 5.75
N ILE A 97 0.02 2.35 4.53
CA ILE A 97 1.21 3.04 4.00
C ILE A 97 1.26 4.48 4.50
N PHE A 98 0.13 5.17 4.41
CA PHE A 98 -0.01 6.55 4.84
C PHE A 98 -0.93 6.57 6.06
N PRO A 99 -0.37 6.69 7.27
CA PRO A 99 -1.21 6.81 8.45
C PRO A 99 -2.13 8.02 8.28
N GLU A 100 -3.38 7.84 8.64
CA GLU A 100 -4.32 8.95 8.63
C GLU A 100 -3.80 10.02 9.56
N LEU A 101 -3.28 11.06 8.97
CA LEU A 101 -3.16 12.30 9.70
C LEU A 101 -4.58 12.74 9.98
N PRO A 102 -4.91 13.14 11.22
CA PRO A 102 -6.21 13.74 11.46
C PRO A 102 -6.31 14.90 10.50
N LEU A 103 -7.05 14.68 9.42
CA LEU A 103 -7.29 15.74 8.47
C LEU A 103 -7.99 16.84 9.23
N PRO A 104 -7.41 18.01 9.30
CA PRO A 104 -8.19 19.15 9.73
C PRO A 104 -9.40 19.19 8.82
N ASP A 105 -10.51 19.65 9.32
CA ASP A 105 -11.70 19.89 8.55
C ASP A 105 -11.31 20.27 7.12
N ALA A 106 -11.92 19.64 6.14
CA ALA A 106 -11.53 19.82 4.74
C ALA A 106 -11.48 21.30 4.33
N THR A 107 -12.31 22.13 4.94
CA THR A 107 -12.30 23.57 4.70
C THR A 107 -11.09 24.26 5.30
N ALA A 108 -10.57 23.75 6.41
CA ALA A 108 -9.37 24.28 7.03
C ALA A 108 -8.12 23.76 6.38
N ALA A 109 -8.20 22.61 5.72
CA ALA A 109 -7.06 21.97 5.09
C ALA A 109 -6.62 22.66 3.82
N LEU A 110 -7.45 23.49 3.25
CA LEU A 110 -7.15 24.15 1.98
C LEU A 110 -7.26 25.66 2.12
N PRO A 111 -6.31 26.26 2.81
CA PRO A 111 -6.26 27.72 2.92
C PRO A 111 -5.69 28.35 1.65
N LEU A 112 -6.01 27.80 0.57
CA LEU A 112 -5.45 28.28 -0.69
C LEU A 112 -6.32 29.32 -1.33
#